data_91fdc358c3488271d4f1819d50cd3ba0
#
_entry.id   91fdc358c3488271d4f1819d50cd3ba0
#
_cell.length_a   1.000
_cell.length_b   1.000
_cell.length_c   1.000
_cell.angle_alpha   90.00
_cell.angle_beta   90.00
_cell.angle_gamma   90.00
#
_symmetry.space_group_name_H-M   'P 1'
#
loop_
_entity.id
_entity.type
_entity.pdbx_description
1 polymer ?
#
loop_
_entity_poly.entity_id
_entity_poly.type
_entity_poly.pdbx_seq_one_letter_code
_entity_poly.pdbx_strand_id
1 'polypeptide(L)'
;MQPAEESAPRLTRSLLLPTAILSLWLLVPSFATAQAVVTAQYDNARTGANPNEKILTPANVNVTQFGKLFTLKVDGDVYAQPLYIPGVDVPGNGKHNLLFVATENDSVYAFEADGTSTTPLWHVSLANSSNGAKPLSERDVACFFIRPQIGITSTPVIDLNTGTLYVLARTKESKGLLHSDEYKQRLHALAVTTGAEKFGGPVEIKASVKGIGSGHSGGVVEFNPQTENPRAALLLVKDSIYLSWGSSCDIGPYHGWLMAYDAHTLAQKAVFNTSPDASDSAIWQGDAGPAADKDGNVFVVTGNGEFDASANRRDFGDSVLKLSSKGQGLELLDYFTPFNQAQLNERDNDLGSSGPVLLADQPGAHPHLLVTAGKEGKIYVIDRDHLGKYQPNDDAHAVQTISASRGAFGAMAYWNQNVFFAGSETRLQDFAVEHGLLKLKASGNSRFLDSGATPVVSANGVKDGIVWAASSKNWNEPPGRPAILYAYDAANVSRELYNSEQNSQRDRAGSALRFAMPLVANGRVYLGAKGEVDVYGLLRTR
;
A
#
# COMPACT_ATOMS: atom_id res chain seq x y z
N MET A 1 -63.67 -64.50 -56.11
CA MET A 1 -63.48 -63.19 -55.45
C MET A 1 -62.00 -62.96 -55.21
N GLN A 2 -61.42 -62.25 -56.17
CA GLN A 2 -60.00 -61.96 -56.21
C GLN A 2 -59.73 -60.67 -55.42
N PRO A 3 -58.61 -60.54 -54.67
CA PRO A 3 -58.16 -59.27 -54.08
C PRO A 3 -57.36 -58.40 -55.04
N ALA A 4 -57.50 -57.12 -54.88
CA ALA A 4 -56.88 -56.07 -55.68
C ALA A 4 -55.37 -55.91 -55.35
N GLU A 5 -54.57 -55.64 -56.38
CA GLU A 5 -53.18 -55.26 -56.37
C GLU A 5 -53.02 -53.82 -55.89
N GLU A 6 -52.18 -53.64 -54.88
CA GLU A 6 -51.75 -52.34 -54.37
C GLU A 6 -50.35 -52.00 -54.94
N SER A 7 -50.27 -50.88 -55.66
CA SER A 7 -49.06 -50.39 -56.32
C SER A 7 -48.21 -49.55 -55.37
N ALA A 8 -46.97 -49.91 -55.14
CA ALA A 8 -45.99 -49.16 -54.37
C ALA A 8 -45.42 -47.93 -55.09
N PRO A 9 -45.19 -46.79 -54.46
CA PRO A 9 -44.58 -45.61 -55.03
C PRO A 9 -43.02 -45.68 -55.03
N ARG A 10 -42.43 -45.26 -56.10
CA ARG A 10 -40.96 -45.12 -56.28
C ARG A 10 -40.40 -44.00 -55.47
N LEU A 11 -39.45 -44.31 -54.58
CA LEU A 11 -38.63 -43.35 -53.80
C LEU A 11 -37.49 -42.82 -54.74
N THR A 12 -37.57 -41.54 -55.10
CA THR A 12 -36.46 -40.77 -55.65
C THR A 12 -35.46 -40.39 -54.58
N ARG A 13 -34.25 -40.91 -54.63
CA ARG A 13 -33.13 -40.51 -53.77
C ARG A 13 -32.58 -39.17 -54.25
N SER A 14 -32.80 -38.10 -53.44
CA SER A 14 -32.09 -36.83 -53.56
C SER A 14 -30.76 -36.93 -52.82
N LEU A 15 -29.65 -36.77 -53.55
CA LEU A 15 -28.32 -36.60 -52.98
C LEU A 15 -28.21 -35.21 -52.39
N LEU A 16 -28.20 -35.12 -51.04
CA LEU A 16 -27.80 -33.92 -50.30
C LEU A 16 -26.28 -33.95 -50.09
N LEU A 17 -25.56 -33.05 -50.75
CA LEU A 17 -24.16 -32.76 -50.45
C LEU A 17 -24.10 -32.01 -49.11
N PRO A 18 -23.22 -32.40 -48.17
CA PRO A 18 -23.01 -31.61 -46.95
C PRO A 18 -22.13 -30.40 -47.28
N THR A 19 -22.71 -29.20 -47.17
CA THR A 19 -21.95 -27.94 -47.18
C THR A 19 -21.18 -27.83 -45.86
N ALA A 20 -19.88 -28.10 -45.89
CA ALA A 20 -19.00 -27.86 -44.74
C ALA A 20 -18.82 -26.34 -44.57
N ILE A 21 -19.48 -25.75 -43.59
CA ILE A 21 -19.22 -24.37 -43.16
C ILE A 21 -17.91 -24.39 -42.38
N LEU A 22 -16.83 -23.95 -43.03
CA LEU A 22 -15.53 -23.72 -42.42
C LEU A 22 -15.63 -22.44 -41.57
N SER A 23 -15.93 -22.57 -40.25
CA SER A 23 -15.92 -21.45 -39.30
C SER A 23 -14.47 -21.02 -39.09
N LEU A 24 -14.06 -19.96 -39.81
CA LEU A 24 -12.78 -19.30 -39.62
C LEU A 24 -12.84 -18.52 -38.28
N TRP A 25 -12.35 -19.11 -37.19
CA TRP A 25 -12.14 -18.40 -35.94
C TRP A 25 -10.99 -17.42 -36.13
N LEU A 26 -11.31 -16.16 -36.37
CA LEU A 26 -10.36 -15.07 -36.29
C LEU A 26 -9.88 -15.02 -34.83
N LEU A 27 -8.69 -15.56 -34.55
CA LEU A 27 -7.92 -15.30 -33.33
C LEU A 27 -7.58 -13.79 -33.32
N VAL A 28 -8.49 -12.98 -32.83
CA VAL A 28 -8.16 -11.60 -32.42
C VAL A 28 -7.16 -11.75 -31.30
N PRO A 29 -5.91 -11.28 -31.45
CA PRO A 29 -4.97 -11.29 -30.35
C PRO A 29 -5.57 -10.41 -29.23
N SER A 30 -6.01 -11.03 -28.16
CA SER A 30 -6.39 -10.33 -26.94
C SER A 30 -5.10 -9.72 -26.39
N PHE A 31 -4.84 -8.46 -26.70
CA PHE A 31 -3.84 -7.69 -25.98
C PHE A 31 -4.32 -7.61 -24.55
N ALA A 32 -3.75 -8.46 -23.68
CA ALA A 32 -4.00 -8.35 -22.27
C ALA A 32 -3.55 -6.93 -21.84
N THR A 33 -4.52 -6.09 -21.53
CA THR A 33 -4.23 -4.76 -20.98
C THR A 33 -3.46 -4.93 -19.67
N ALA A 34 -2.44 -4.10 -19.45
CA ALA A 34 -1.73 -4.06 -18.17
C ALA A 34 -2.73 -3.84 -17.03
N GLN A 35 -2.47 -4.45 -15.89
CA GLN A 35 -3.32 -4.25 -14.71
C GLN A 35 -3.12 -2.84 -14.15
N ALA A 36 -4.21 -2.18 -13.77
CA ALA A 36 -4.16 -0.96 -12.98
C ALA A 36 -3.64 -1.27 -11.56
N VAL A 37 -2.81 -0.38 -11.02
CA VAL A 37 -2.37 -0.39 -9.63
C VAL A 37 -2.98 0.83 -8.95
N VAL A 38 -4.04 0.60 -8.19
CA VAL A 38 -4.96 1.64 -7.69
C VAL A 38 -4.86 1.86 -6.17
N THR A 39 -4.02 1.11 -5.49
CA THR A 39 -3.81 1.19 -4.04
C THR A 39 -2.40 0.71 -3.69
N ALA A 40 -1.93 1.08 -2.51
CA ALA A 40 -0.65 0.59 -1.98
C ALA A 40 -0.62 -0.93 -1.94
N GLN A 41 0.56 -1.51 -2.22
CA GLN A 41 0.76 -2.96 -2.21
C GLN A 41 -0.20 -3.74 -3.12
N TYR A 42 -0.71 -3.11 -4.20
CA TYR A 42 -1.48 -3.64 -5.32
C TYR A 42 -2.93 -4.04 -5.04
N ASP A 43 -3.29 -4.41 -3.81
CA ASP A 43 -4.65 -4.84 -3.45
C ASP A 43 -5.02 -4.52 -2.00
N ASN A 44 -6.28 -4.74 -1.64
CA ASN A 44 -6.79 -4.46 -0.30
C ASN A 44 -6.32 -5.49 0.74
N ALA A 45 -5.86 -6.67 0.34
CA ALA A 45 -5.22 -7.65 1.23
C ALA A 45 -3.77 -7.28 1.55
N ARG A 46 -3.23 -6.26 0.87
CA ARG A 46 -1.85 -5.78 1.00
C ARG A 46 -0.82 -6.84 0.63
N THR A 47 -1.12 -7.63 -0.41
CA THR A 47 -0.22 -8.72 -0.81
C THR A 47 1.13 -8.25 -1.36
N GLY A 48 1.25 -7.02 -1.81
CA GLY A 48 2.49 -6.54 -2.43
C GLY A 48 2.80 -7.20 -3.78
N ALA A 49 1.81 -7.85 -4.43
CA ALA A 49 2.04 -8.63 -5.65
C ALA A 49 1.25 -8.12 -6.86
N ASN A 50 1.95 -7.95 -8.00
CA ASN A 50 1.34 -7.78 -9.31
C ASN A 50 1.47 -9.09 -10.12
N PRO A 51 0.45 -9.96 -10.14
CA PRO A 51 0.49 -11.22 -10.88
C PRO A 51 0.23 -11.06 -12.39
N ASN A 52 0.10 -9.84 -12.90
CA ASN A 52 -0.20 -9.57 -14.32
C ASN A 52 0.97 -8.90 -15.07
N GLU A 53 2.17 -8.88 -14.48
CA GLU A 53 3.39 -8.43 -15.16
C GLU A 53 3.91 -9.53 -16.10
N LYS A 54 3.96 -9.25 -17.40
CA LYS A 54 4.33 -10.24 -18.44
C LYS A 54 5.61 -9.86 -19.17
N ILE A 55 6.11 -8.66 -18.96
CA ILE A 55 7.25 -8.11 -19.72
C ILE A 55 8.55 -8.37 -18.98
N LEU A 56 8.58 -8.08 -17.66
CA LEU A 56 9.75 -8.30 -16.83
C LEU A 56 9.77 -9.76 -16.33
N THR A 57 10.87 -10.45 -16.60
CA THR A 57 11.06 -11.85 -16.22
C THR A 57 12.44 -12.05 -15.61
N PRO A 58 12.69 -13.12 -14.84
CA PRO A 58 14.02 -13.45 -14.34
C PRO A 58 15.08 -13.68 -15.43
N ALA A 59 14.67 -13.85 -16.69
CA ALA A 59 15.57 -14.02 -17.81
C ALA A 59 16.07 -12.68 -18.38
N ASN A 60 15.24 -11.63 -18.35
CA ASN A 60 15.56 -10.35 -18.99
C ASN A 60 15.87 -9.21 -18.00
N VAL A 61 15.62 -9.41 -16.69
CA VAL A 61 16.03 -8.47 -15.62
C VAL A 61 17.46 -8.81 -15.21
N ASN A 62 18.42 -8.14 -15.86
CA ASN A 62 19.84 -8.25 -15.58
C ASN A 62 20.55 -6.96 -16.03
N VAL A 63 21.79 -6.72 -15.59
CA VAL A 63 22.53 -5.48 -15.83
C VAL A 63 22.74 -5.13 -17.32
N THR A 64 22.66 -6.10 -18.22
CA THR A 64 22.86 -5.85 -19.67
C THR A 64 21.57 -5.48 -20.40
N GLN A 65 20.43 -5.95 -19.93
CA GLN A 65 19.13 -5.79 -20.60
C GLN A 65 18.16 -4.88 -19.85
N PHE A 66 18.40 -4.63 -18.57
CA PHE A 66 17.56 -3.83 -17.69
C PHE A 66 18.35 -2.69 -17.04
N GLY A 67 17.73 -1.55 -16.83
CA GLY A 67 18.36 -0.40 -16.19
C GLY A 67 17.45 0.83 -16.14
N LYS A 68 17.99 1.95 -15.67
CA LYS A 68 17.29 3.23 -15.60
C LYS A 68 17.06 3.78 -17.00
N LEU A 69 15.80 4.14 -17.28
CA LEU A 69 15.38 4.67 -18.59
C LEU A 69 15.31 6.19 -18.58
N PHE A 70 14.68 6.77 -17.56
CA PHE A 70 14.49 8.22 -17.40
C PHE A 70 14.12 8.55 -15.94
N THR A 71 14.03 9.84 -15.67
CA THR A 71 13.62 10.39 -14.37
C THR A 71 12.49 11.39 -14.58
N LEU A 72 11.45 11.32 -13.76
CA LEU A 72 10.38 12.30 -13.67
C LEU A 72 10.68 13.25 -12.50
N LYS A 73 10.86 14.54 -12.78
CA LYS A 73 11.12 15.55 -11.76
C LYS A 73 9.81 16.06 -11.18
N VAL A 74 9.77 16.20 -9.85
CA VAL A 74 8.64 16.73 -9.08
C VAL A 74 9.14 17.74 -8.04
N ASP A 75 8.23 18.46 -7.40
CA ASP A 75 8.53 19.60 -6.53
C ASP A 75 8.73 19.23 -5.05
N GLY A 76 8.63 17.95 -4.70
CA GLY A 76 8.78 17.47 -3.32
C GLY A 76 9.19 16.01 -3.25
N ASP A 77 9.48 15.53 -2.06
CA ASP A 77 9.87 14.15 -1.81
C ASP A 77 8.68 13.19 -2.04
N VAL A 78 8.94 12.00 -2.62
CA VAL A 78 7.93 11.02 -3.02
C VAL A 78 7.94 9.83 -2.06
N TYR A 79 7.26 9.96 -0.92
CA TYR A 79 7.07 8.87 0.05
C TYR A 79 5.92 7.94 -0.37
N ALA A 80 4.83 8.52 -0.87
CA ALA A 80 3.68 7.78 -1.38
C ALA A 80 4.08 6.85 -2.54
N GLN A 81 3.64 5.60 -2.53
CA GLN A 81 3.82 4.71 -3.68
C GLN A 81 3.11 5.32 -4.90
N PRO A 82 3.78 5.47 -6.05
CA PRO A 82 3.12 5.86 -7.28
C PRO A 82 1.99 4.89 -7.65
N LEU A 83 0.93 5.37 -8.32
CA LEU A 83 -0.18 4.55 -8.79
C LEU A 83 -0.23 4.55 -10.32
N TYR A 84 -0.85 3.52 -10.92
CA TYR A 84 -0.82 3.32 -12.36
C TYR A 84 -2.20 2.91 -12.90
N ILE A 85 -2.64 3.59 -13.99
CA ILE A 85 -3.83 3.18 -14.74
C ILE A 85 -3.48 3.11 -16.23
N PRO A 86 -3.70 1.95 -16.90
CA PRO A 86 -3.50 1.84 -18.32
C PRO A 86 -4.66 2.43 -19.12
N GLY A 87 -4.34 3.00 -20.28
CA GLY A 87 -5.30 3.30 -21.33
C GLY A 87 -6.40 4.29 -21.00
N VAL A 88 -6.11 5.33 -20.23
CA VAL A 88 -7.04 6.40 -19.84
C VAL A 88 -7.20 7.39 -20.99
N ASP A 89 -8.44 7.73 -21.36
CA ASP A 89 -8.72 8.82 -22.29
C ASP A 89 -8.60 10.17 -21.56
N VAL A 90 -7.55 10.93 -21.90
CA VAL A 90 -7.28 12.25 -21.33
C VAL A 90 -7.85 13.32 -22.27
N PRO A 91 -8.79 14.18 -21.83
CA PRO A 91 -9.42 15.17 -22.68
C PRO A 91 -8.41 16.06 -23.41
N GLY A 92 -8.50 16.12 -24.73
CA GLY A 92 -7.60 16.90 -25.58
C GLY A 92 -6.23 16.27 -25.85
N ASN A 93 -5.86 15.18 -25.16
CA ASN A 93 -4.56 14.52 -25.30
C ASN A 93 -4.63 13.07 -25.86
N GLY A 94 -5.84 12.45 -25.87
CA GLY A 94 -6.01 11.08 -26.32
C GLY A 94 -5.75 10.06 -25.23
N LYS A 95 -5.39 8.82 -25.64
CA LYS A 95 -5.28 7.67 -24.74
C LYS A 95 -3.87 7.49 -24.21
N HIS A 96 -3.71 7.46 -22.88
CA HIS A 96 -2.43 7.35 -22.20
C HIS A 96 -2.45 6.29 -21.09
N ASN A 97 -1.28 5.73 -20.80
CA ASN A 97 -1.03 5.03 -19.55
C ASN A 97 -0.60 6.07 -18.52
N LEU A 98 -1.34 6.20 -17.42
CA LEU A 98 -1.10 7.25 -16.44
C LEU A 98 -0.34 6.73 -15.23
N LEU A 99 0.69 7.48 -14.83
CA LEU A 99 1.38 7.35 -13.55
C LEU A 99 1.02 8.54 -12.66
N PHE A 100 0.43 8.26 -11.50
CA PHE A 100 0.11 9.27 -10.51
C PHE A 100 1.21 9.33 -9.46
N VAL A 101 1.67 10.54 -9.15
CA VAL A 101 2.72 10.81 -8.17
C VAL A 101 2.24 11.89 -7.22
N ALA A 102 2.27 11.62 -5.92
CA ALA A 102 1.97 12.58 -4.86
C ALA A 102 3.25 12.92 -4.09
N THR A 103 3.38 14.16 -3.64
CA THR A 103 4.60 14.68 -3.02
C THR A 103 4.36 15.30 -1.65
N GLU A 104 5.41 15.37 -0.85
CA GLU A 104 5.41 16.10 0.42
C GLU A 104 5.25 17.63 0.25
N ASN A 105 5.23 18.14 -0.98
CA ASN A 105 4.87 19.52 -1.29
C ASN A 105 3.37 19.72 -1.57
N ASP A 106 2.51 18.79 -1.15
CA ASP A 106 1.08 18.77 -1.42
C ASP A 106 0.74 18.87 -2.91
N SER A 107 1.58 18.32 -3.76
CA SER A 107 1.38 18.28 -5.21
C SER A 107 0.99 16.89 -5.68
N VAL A 108 0.10 16.83 -6.68
CA VAL A 108 -0.29 15.62 -7.37
C VAL A 108 -0.06 15.78 -8.86
N TYR A 109 0.66 14.81 -9.43
CA TYR A 109 1.00 14.78 -10.85
C TYR A 109 0.37 13.56 -11.53
N ALA A 110 -0.02 13.72 -12.79
CA ALA A 110 -0.23 12.61 -13.70
C ALA A 110 0.76 12.71 -14.86
N PHE A 111 1.62 11.72 -14.96
CA PHE A 111 2.58 11.58 -16.05
C PHE A 111 2.12 10.52 -17.05
N GLU A 112 2.62 10.64 -18.29
CA GLU A 112 2.59 9.54 -19.25
C GLU A 112 3.61 8.48 -18.80
N ALA A 113 3.11 7.28 -18.50
CA ALA A 113 3.91 6.23 -17.86
C ALA A 113 4.95 5.58 -18.77
N ASP A 114 4.73 5.59 -20.10
CA ASP A 114 5.61 4.92 -21.08
C ASP A 114 6.88 5.72 -21.42
N GLY A 115 7.00 6.95 -20.88
CA GLY A 115 8.18 7.78 -21.04
C GLY A 115 8.31 8.48 -22.39
N THR A 116 7.18 8.72 -23.06
CA THR A 116 7.14 9.55 -24.28
C THR A 116 7.36 11.02 -23.96
N SER A 117 7.06 11.43 -22.73
CA SER A 117 7.30 12.76 -22.18
C SER A 117 7.64 12.68 -20.69
N THR A 118 8.51 13.55 -20.21
CA THR A 118 8.76 13.78 -18.78
C THR A 118 7.96 14.97 -18.22
N THR A 119 7.21 15.68 -19.09
CA THR A 119 6.28 16.73 -18.68
C THR A 119 4.98 16.10 -18.23
N PRO A 120 4.41 16.46 -17.06
CA PRO A 120 3.12 15.93 -16.63
C PRO A 120 1.99 16.33 -17.58
N LEU A 121 1.02 15.44 -17.77
CA LEU A 121 -0.22 15.71 -18.49
C LEU A 121 -1.08 16.69 -17.71
N TRP A 122 -1.07 16.59 -16.40
CA TRP A 122 -1.61 17.55 -15.48
C TRP A 122 -0.86 17.54 -14.15
N HIS A 123 -0.93 18.70 -13.45
CA HIS A 123 -0.37 18.89 -12.12
C HIS A 123 -1.32 19.81 -11.33
N VAL A 124 -1.57 19.45 -10.08
CA VAL A 124 -2.32 20.28 -9.14
C VAL A 124 -1.57 20.39 -7.82
N SER A 125 -1.53 21.58 -7.25
CA SER A 125 -1.09 21.82 -5.88
C SER A 125 -2.32 21.88 -4.97
N LEU A 126 -2.35 21.06 -3.93
CA LEU A 126 -3.43 21.02 -2.94
C LEU A 126 -3.18 22.04 -1.81
N ALA A 127 -1.96 22.55 -1.72
CA ALA A 127 -1.62 23.71 -0.90
C ALA A 127 -1.98 25.00 -1.67
N ASN A 128 -3.14 25.56 -1.40
CA ASN A 128 -3.60 26.76 -2.09
C ASN A 128 -2.90 28.01 -1.54
N SER A 129 -1.87 28.48 -2.24
CA SER A 129 -1.11 29.68 -1.87
C SER A 129 -1.95 30.97 -1.84
N SER A 130 -3.09 31.02 -2.54
CA SER A 130 -3.99 32.18 -2.50
C SER A 130 -4.62 32.40 -1.12
N ASN A 131 -4.77 31.34 -0.33
CA ASN A 131 -5.26 31.37 1.05
C ASN A 131 -4.11 31.34 2.07
N GLY A 132 -2.84 31.44 1.63
CA GLY A 132 -1.67 31.29 2.48
C GLY A 132 -1.40 29.87 2.95
N ALA A 133 -2.10 28.87 2.39
CA ALA A 133 -1.88 27.46 2.69
C ALA A 133 -0.57 26.97 2.05
N LYS A 134 0.20 26.22 2.81
CA LYS A 134 1.45 25.59 2.38
C LYS A 134 1.64 24.26 3.13
N PRO A 135 2.45 23.33 2.64
CA PRO A 135 2.84 22.13 3.39
C PRO A 135 3.42 22.50 4.77
N LEU A 136 3.32 21.59 5.72
CA LEU A 136 4.01 21.73 7.00
C LEU A 136 5.52 21.62 6.76
N SER A 137 6.30 22.05 7.76
CA SER A 137 7.73 21.80 7.85
C SER A 137 8.04 20.88 9.02
N GLU A 138 9.26 20.33 9.04
CA GLU A 138 9.77 19.56 10.17
C GLU A 138 9.73 20.32 11.52
N ARG A 139 9.78 21.66 11.46
CA ARG A 139 9.69 22.52 12.66
C ARG A 139 8.28 22.63 13.21
N ASP A 140 7.28 22.56 12.35
CA ASP A 140 5.87 22.66 12.75
C ASP A 140 5.45 21.45 13.61
N VAL A 141 6.10 20.32 13.43
CA VAL A 141 5.83 19.06 14.15
C VAL A 141 7.02 18.62 15.02
N ALA A 142 8.08 19.42 15.10
CA ALA A 142 9.32 19.13 15.82
C ALA A 142 9.95 17.74 15.50
N CYS A 143 9.71 17.23 14.28
CA CYS A 143 10.14 15.92 13.83
C CYS A 143 10.89 16.04 12.50
N PHE A 144 12.13 15.50 12.44
CA PHE A 144 13.05 15.68 11.31
C PHE A 144 13.13 14.46 10.36
N PHE A 145 12.22 13.50 10.50
CA PHE A 145 12.23 12.30 9.65
C PHE A 145 11.69 12.57 8.24
N ILE A 146 10.74 13.47 8.09
CA ILE A 146 10.25 13.97 6.79
C ILE A 146 10.61 15.45 6.72
N ARG A 147 11.35 15.86 5.67
CA ARG A 147 11.83 17.24 5.51
C ARG A 147 12.25 17.53 4.07
N PRO A 148 12.24 18.79 3.62
CA PRO A 148 11.90 19.99 4.40
C PRO A 148 10.39 20.24 4.52
N GLN A 149 9.58 19.54 3.72
CA GLN A 149 8.11 19.69 3.66
C GLN A 149 7.44 18.41 4.12
N ILE A 150 6.24 18.56 4.70
CA ILE A 150 5.37 17.47 5.12
C ILE A 150 3.97 17.76 4.59
N GLY A 151 3.57 17.04 3.57
CA GLY A 151 2.30 17.22 2.87
C GLY A 151 1.58 15.89 2.66
N ILE A 152 1.68 15.30 1.45
CA ILE A 152 1.06 14.02 1.13
C ILE A 152 2.06 12.89 1.40
N THR A 153 2.00 12.31 2.59
CA THR A 153 2.85 11.16 2.98
C THR A 153 2.17 9.84 2.63
N SER A 154 0.85 9.72 2.85
CA SER A 154 0.09 8.50 2.62
C SER A 154 -0.08 8.20 1.13
N THR A 155 0.07 6.94 0.74
CA THR A 155 -0.26 6.51 -0.63
C THR A 155 -1.76 6.70 -0.89
N PRO A 156 -2.12 7.42 -1.95
CA PRO A 156 -3.51 7.61 -2.37
C PRO A 156 -4.20 6.30 -2.76
N VAL A 157 -5.51 6.39 -3.05
CA VAL A 157 -6.28 5.27 -3.60
C VAL A 157 -7.16 5.74 -4.76
N ILE A 158 -7.35 4.89 -5.77
CA ILE A 158 -8.15 5.21 -6.96
C ILE A 158 -9.39 4.32 -7.02
N ASP A 159 -10.54 4.94 -7.23
CA ASP A 159 -11.75 4.26 -7.66
C ASP A 159 -11.85 4.32 -9.19
N LEU A 160 -11.65 3.17 -9.83
CA LEU A 160 -11.76 3.05 -11.28
C LEU A 160 -13.19 3.24 -11.79
N ASN A 161 -14.21 2.92 -10.99
CA ASN A 161 -15.61 3.02 -11.42
C ASN A 161 -16.01 4.49 -11.62
N THR A 162 -15.54 5.35 -10.73
CA THR A 162 -15.83 6.79 -10.80
C THR A 162 -14.72 7.60 -11.45
N GLY A 163 -13.55 6.99 -11.72
CA GLY A 163 -12.35 7.69 -12.20
C GLY A 163 -11.86 8.73 -11.19
N THR A 164 -11.79 8.38 -9.91
CA THR A 164 -11.45 9.30 -8.83
C THR A 164 -10.20 8.86 -8.07
N LEU A 165 -9.26 9.76 -7.90
CA LEU A 165 -8.09 9.62 -7.04
C LEU A 165 -8.36 10.34 -5.71
N TYR A 166 -8.35 9.59 -4.60
CA TYR A 166 -8.51 10.15 -3.25
C TYR A 166 -7.14 10.38 -2.61
N VAL A 167 -6.93 11.58 -2.09
CA VAL A 167 -5.66 12.05 -1.55
C VAL A 167 -5.89 12.75 -0.21
N LEU A 168 -5.04 12.50 0.76
CA LEU A 168 -5.04 13.18 2.06
C LEU A 168 -3.84 14.13 2.13
N ALA A 169 -4.11 15.44 2.18
CA ALA A 169 -3.11 16.50 2.22
C ALA A 169 -3.06 17.19 3.58
N ARG A 170 -1.86 17.63 4.00
CA ARG A 170 -1.64 18.39 5.25
C ARG A 170 -1.16 19.79 4.95
N THR A 171 -1.88 20.79 5.41
CA THR A 171 -1.54 22.19 5.18
C THR A 171 -1.44 22.97 6.48
N LYS A 172 -0.58 23.98 6.45
CA LYS A 172 -0.50 25.05 7.42
C LYS A 172 -1.01 26.34 6.78
N GLU A 173 -1.96 27.00 7.44
CA GLU A 173 -2.58 28.24 6.97
C GLU A 173 -2.23 29.39 7.91
N SER A 174 -1.58 30.43 7.36
CA SER A 174 -1.20 31.61 8.15
C SER A 174 -2.31 32.65 8.13
N LYS A 175 -2.80 33.04 9.27
CA LYS A 175 -3.81 34.09 9.44
C LYS A 175 -3.23 35.50 9.60
N GLY A 176 -1.94 35.69 9.29
CA GLY A 176 -1.21 36.96 9.39
C GLY A 176 -0.41 37.12 10.68
N LEU A 177 0.31 38.26 10.80
CA LEU A 177 1.34 38.49 11.83
C LEU A 177 0.87 38.43 13.29
N LEU A 178 -0.44 38.57 13.54
CA LEU A 178 -1.00 38.62 14.91
C LEU A 178 -1.76 37.34 15.30
N HIS A 179 -1.80 36.33 14.44
CA HIS A 179 -2.55 35.10 14.69
C HIS A 179 -1.63 33.88 14.58
N SER A 180 -1.87 32.88 15.40
CA SER A 180 -1.20 31.58 15.25
C SER A 180 -1.57 30.91 13.95
N ASP A 181 -0.64 30.14 13.36
CA ASP A 181 -0.92 29.31 12.20
C ASP A 181 -1.99 28.26 12.54
N GLU A 182 -2.87 27.97 11.60
CA GLU A 182 -3.82 26.86 11.66
C GLU A 182 -3.27 25.67 10.88
N TYR A 183 -3.34 24.50 11.48
CA TYR A 183 -3.02 23.23 10.81
C TYR A 183 -4.31 22.57 10.35
N LYS A 184 -4.31 22.04 9.13
CA LYS A 184 -5.47 21.37 8.54
C LYS A 184 -5.04 20.14 7.79
N GLN A 185 -5.92 19.17 7.79
CA GLN A 185 -5.83 18.00 6.93
C GLN A 185 -7.12 17.92 6.12
N ARG A 186 -7.00 17.61 4.81
CA ARG A 186 -8.13 17.55 3.89
C ARG A 186 -8.09 16.31 3.04
N LEU A 187 -9.24 15.65 2.93
CA LEU A 187 -9.47 14.60 1.96
C LEU A 187 -9.93 15.24 0.65
N HIS A 188 -9.15 15.05 -0.39
CA HIS A 188 -9.40 15.45 -1.76
C HIS A 188 -9.93 14.30 -2.59
N ALA A 189 -10.81 14.58 -3.55
CA ALA A 189 -11.30 13.65 -4.54
C ALA A 189 -11.02 14.23 -5.93
N LEU A 190 -9.99 13.74 -6.61
CA LEU A 190 -9.51 14.31 -7.87
C LEU A 190 -9.92 13.45 -9.07
N ALA A 191 -10.35 14.09 -10.16
CA ALA A 191 -10.57 13.39 -11.41
C ALA A 191 -9.23 12.90 -11.99
N VAL A 192 -9.11 11.58 -12.24
CA VAL A 192 -7.88 10.97 -12.77
C VAL A 192 -7.41 11.56 -14.09
N THR A 193 -8.33 12.14 -14.88
CA THR A 193 -8.06 12.70 -16.20
C THR A 193 -7.57 14.14 -16.19
N THR A 194 -7.86 14.91 -15.12
CA THR A 194 -7.62 16.38 -15.11
C THR A 194 -7.07 16.92 -13.80
N GLY A 195 -7.10 16.14 -12.72
CA GLY A 195 -6.78 16.62 -11.36
C GLY A 195 -7.84 17.54 -10.74
N ALA A 196 -8.99 17.77 -11.41
CA ALA A 196 -10.05 18.62 -10.88
C ALA A 196 -10.75 17.98 -9.68
N GLU A 197 -11.14 18.79 -8.69
CA GLU A 197 -11.92 18.35 -7.54
C GLU A 197 -13.29 17.80 -7.95
N LYS A 198 -13.70 16.72 -7.29
CA LYS A 198 -14.99 16.05 -7.47
C LYS A 198 -15.79 16.06 -6.17
N PHE A 199 -17.08 15.75 -6.27
CA PHE A 199 -17.98 15.54 -5.13
C PHE A 199 -18.08 16.70 -4.15
N GLY A 200 -17.76 17.93 -4.62
CA GLY A 200 -17.75 19.12 -3.77
C GLY A 200 -16.60 19.21 -2.79
N GLY A 201 -15.54 18.39 -2.99
CA GLY A 201 -14.32 18.42 -2.16
C GLY A 201 -13.51 19.70 -2.29
N PRO A 202 -12.45 19.85 -1.49
CA PRO A 202 -12.03 18.92 -0.43
C PRO A 202 -12.87 19.02 0.85
N VAL A 203 -12.82 17.99 1.69
CA VAL A 203 -13.41 18.01 3.02
C VAL A 203 -12.35 18.06 4.13
N GLU A 204 -12.52 18.94 5.10
CA GLU A 204 -11.62 19.04 6.25
C GLU A 204 -11.82 17.89 7.23
N ILE A 205 -10.73 17.23 7.66
CA ILE A 205 -10.75 16.15 8.64
C ILE A 205 -10.98 16.72 10.03
N LYS A 206 -12.05 16.29 10.66
CA LYS A 206 -12.40 16.62 12.05
C LYS A 206 -13.01 15.40 12.70
N ALA A 207 -12.64 15.13 13.93
CA ALA A 207 -13.22 14.04 14.70
C ALA A 207 -13.09 14.31 16.19
N SER A 208 -13.96 13.70 16.97
CA SER A 208 -13.85 13.63 18.42
C SER A 208 -14.47 12.35 18.94
N VAL A 209 -13.96 11.86 20.07
CA VAL A 209 -14.50 10.71 20.78
C VAL A 209 -14.63 11.02 22.26
N LYS A 210 -15.58 10.37 22.94
CA LYS A 210 -15.64 10.43 24.41
C LYS A 210 -14.46 9.68 25.01
N GLY A 211 -13.73 10.31 25.90
CA GLY A 211 -12.56 9.73 26.56
C GLY A 211 -11.87 10.71 27.49
N ILE A 212 -10.98 10.17 28.29
CA ILE A 212 -10.15 10.92 29.25
C ILE A 212 -8.66 10.81 28.90
N GLY A 213 -8.36 10.36 27.68
CA GLY A 213 -7.00 10.19 27.19
C GLY A 213 -6.22 11.49 27.09
N SER A 214 -4.96 11.39 26.75
CA SER A 214 -4.04 12.54 26.69
C SER A 214 -4.59 13.65 25.79
N GLY A 215 -4.53 14.89 26.25
CA GLY A 215 -5.05 16.06 25.53
C GLY A 215 -6.57 16.22 25.54
N HIS A 216 -7.31 15.40 26.30
CA HIS A 216 -8.77 15.57 26.40
C HIS A 216 -9.19 16.90 27.03
N SER A 217 -10.37 17.39 26.67
CA SER A 217 -11.02 18.52 27.31
C SER A 217 -12.48 18.15 27.61
N GLY A 218 -12.88 18.27 28.87
CA GLY A 218 -14.25 17.97 29.30
C GLY A 218 -14.70 16.52 29.04
N GLY A 219 -13.79 15.54 29.01
CA GLY A 219 -14.11 14.14 28.72
C GLY A 219 -14.27 13.84 27.22
N VAL A 220 -13.66 14.65 26.36
CA VAL A 220 -13.63 14.49 24.91
C VAL A 220 -12.18 14.59 24.43
N VAL A 221 -11.73 13.62 23.66
CA VAL A 221 -10.48 13.62 22.90
C VAL A 221 -10.80 14.11 21.50
N GLU A 222 -10.11 15.18 21.07
CA GLU A 222 -10.28 15.77 19.74
C GLU A 222 -9.11 15.39 18.81
N PHE A 223 -9.39 15.20 17.54
CA PHE A 223 -8.38 15.00 16.51
C PHE A 223 -7.52 16.26 16.34
N ASN A 224 -6.21 16.13 16.45
CA ASN A 224 -5.27 17.24 16.29
C ASN A 224 -4.54 17.17 14.95
N PRO A 225 -4.88 18.01 13.96
CA PRO A 225 -4.28 17.94 12.63
C PRO A 225 -2.78 18.28 12.59
N GLN A 226 -2.22 18.87 13.66
CA GLN A 226 -0.79 19.16 13.75
C GLN A 226 0.02 17.93 14.19
N THR A 227 -0.44 17.19 15.19
CA THR A 227 0.32 16.07 15.78
C THR A 227 0.04 14.74 15.09
N GLU A 228 -1.21 14.53 14.66
CA GLU A 228 -1.63 13.30 13.99
C GLU A 228 -1.05 13.21 12.57
N ASN A 229 -0.23 12.21 12.30
CA ASN A 229 0.46 12.02 11.02
C ASN A 229 -0.25 10.94 10.17
N PRO A 230 -0.84 11.28 9.03
CA PRO A 230 -1.50 10.32 8.14
C PRO A 230 -0.45 9.56 7.30
N ARG A 231 0.30 8.67 7.94
CA ARG A 231 1.38 7.96 7.28
C ARG A 231 0.92 6.75 6.48
N ALA A 232 0.01 5.96 7.05
CA ALA A 232 -0.48 4.74 6.44
C ALA A 232 -1.30 5.04 5.17
N ALA A 233 -1.16 4.19 4.16
CA ALA A 233 -1.87 4.33 2.89
C ALA A 233 -3.38 4.33 3.06
N LEU A 234 -4.08 5.05 2.18
CA LEU A 234 -5.54 5.04 2.11
C LEU A 234 -6.03 3.65 1.69
N LEU A 235 -7.23 3.29 2.15
CA LEU A 235 -7.89 2.06 1.76
C LEU A 235 -9.30 2.37 1.25
N LEU A 236 -9.65 1.84 0.08
CA LEU A 236 -11.00 1.91 -0.47
C LEU A 236 -11.66 0.52 -0.40
N VAL A 237 -12.73 0.40 0.37
CA VAL A 237 -13.55 -0.82 0.45
C VAL A 237 -14.98 -0.47 0.13
N LYS A 238 -15.50 -1.02 -0.96
CA LYS A 238 -16.85 -0.68 -1.46
C LYS A 238 -16.94 0.85 -1.65
N ASP A 239 -17.87 1.49 -0.97
CA ASP A 239 -18.13 2.93 -1.06
C ASP A 239 -17.56 3.70 0.15
N SER A 240 -16.48 3.20 0.76
CA SER A 240 -15.88 3.83 1.93
C SER A 240 -14.36 3.93 1.80
N ILE A 241 -13.86 5.14 2.05
CA ILE A 241 -12.43 5.46 2.11
C ILE A 241 -12.03 5.44 3.59
N TYR A 242 -11.02 4.65 3.93
CA TYR A 242 -10.47 4.57 5.28
C TYR A 242 -9.16 5.32 5.34
N LEU A 243 -9.05 6.19 6.33
CA LEU A 243 -7.89 7.01 6.65
C LEU A 243 -7.42 6.62 8.05
N SER A 244 -6.09 6.52 8.25
CA SER A 244 -5.53 6.20 9.56
C SER A 244 -4.32 7.05 9.89
N TRP A 245 -4.08 7.24 11.19
CA TRP A 245 -3.07 8.15 11.69
C TRP A 245 -2.18 7.53 12.76
N GLY A 246 -0.92 7.89 12.67
CA GLY A 246 0.06 7.83 13.73
C GLY A 246 0.44 9.21 14.22
N SER A 247 1.66 9.40 14.68
CA SER A 247 2.17 10.69 15.13
C SER A 247 3.39 11.16 14.32
N SER A 248 3.91 12.32 14.69
CA SER A 248 5.21 12.80 14.21
C SER A 248 6.23 12.62 15.34
N CYS A 249 7.10 11.59 15.26
CA CYS A 249 8.16 11.29 16.24
C CYS A 249 7.66 11.10 17.69
N ASP A 250 6.52 10.49 17.88
CA ASP A 250 5.91 10.25 19.22
C ASP A 250 5.74 11.52 20.08
N ILE A 251 5.63 12.67 19.42
CA ILE A 251 5.40 13.94 20.11
C ILE A 251 3.92 14.05 20.43
N GLY A 252 3.60 13.92 21.71
CA GLY A 252 2.23 13.95 22.21
C GLY A 252 1.67 15.36 22.46
N PRO A 253 0.35 15.45 22.76
CA PRO A 253 -0.58 14.32 22.77
C PRO A 253 -0.94 13.83 21.37
N TYR A 254 -1.00 12.51 21.19
CA TYR A 254 -1.48 11.88 19.95
C TYR A 254 -2.23 10.57 20.27
N HIS A 255 -2.98 10.08 19.30
CA HIS A 255 -3.72 8.83 19.35
C HIS A 255 -3.71 8.13 17.99
N GLY A 256 -3.92 6.82 17.97
CA GLY A 256 -4.26 6.16 16.74
C GLY A 256 -5.72 6.45 16.36
N TRP A 257 -5.93 6.92 15.13
CA TRP A 257 -7.26 7.18 14.58
C TRP A 257 -7.47 6.32 13.35
N LEU A 258 -8.69 5.83 13.18
CA LEU A 258 -9.19 5.26 11.94
C LEU A 258 -10.54 5.91 11.64
N MET A 259 -10.66 6.53 10.47
CA MET A 259 -11.90 7.20 10.06
C MET A 259 -12.35 6.68 8.71
N ALA A 260 -13.67 6.54 8.53
CA ALA A 260 -14.28 6.16 7.27
C ALA A 260 -15.05 7.34 6.68
N TYR A 261 -14.88 7.56 5.38
CA TYR A 261 -15.56 8.59 4.59
C TYR A 261 -16.29 7.94 3.41
N ASP A 262 -17.43 8.49 3.05
CA ASP A 262 -18.18 8.06 1.87
C ASP A 262 -17.46 8.46 0.59
N ALA A 263 -17.25 7.52 -0.32
CA ALA A 263 -16.47 7.75 -1.55
C ALA A 263 -17.17 8.70 -2.55
N HIS A 264 -18.48 8.89 -2.46
CA HIS A 264 -19.25 9.69 -3.42
C HIS A 264 -19.63 11.07 -2.90
N THR A 265 -19.66 11.25 -1.57
CA THR A 265 -20.07 12.52 -0.94
C THR A 265 -18.99 13.13 -0.07
N LEU A 266 -17.93 12.40 0.24
CA LEU A 266 -16.88 12.72 1.20
C LEU A 266 -17.40 12.97 2.63
N ALA A 267 -18.63 12.58 2.93
CA ALA A 267 -19.17 12.66 4.28
C ALA A 267 -18.49 11.66 5.22
N GLN A 268 -18.14 12.08 6.42
CA GLN A 268 -17.61 11.20 7.45
C GLN A 268 -18.68 10.18 7.87
N LYS A 269 -18.39 8.89 7.79
CA LYS A 269 -19.29 7.79 8.13
C LYS A 269 -19.03 7.23 9.53
N ALA A 270 -17.74 7.14 9.92
CA ALA A 270 -17.36 6.51 11.17
C ALA A 270 -16.01 7.04 11.68
N VAL A 271 -15.84 6.97 12.98
CA VAL A 271 -14.59 7.29 13.70
C VAL A 271 -14.32 6.20 14.73
N PHE A 272 -13.08 5.72 14.75
CA PHE A 272 -12.55 4.83 15.78
C PHE A 272 -11.24 5.43 16.30
N ASN A 273 -11.06 5.43 17.63
CA ASN A 273 -9.83 5.85 18.29
C ASN A 273 -9.27 4.67 19.09
N THR A 274 -7.97 4.43 19.00
CA THR A 274 -7.32 3.25 19.57
C THR A 274 -6.95 3.39 21.04
N SER A 275 -6.97 4.61 21.59
CA SER A 275 -6.57 4.92 22.98
C SER A 275 -7.39 6.08 23.57
N PRO A 276 -8.74 5.99 23.58
CA PRO A 276 -9.58 7.13 23.96
C PRO A 276 -9.47 7.49 25.45
N ASP A 277 -9.02 6.58 26.30
CA ASP A 277 -8.89 6.80 27.75
C ASP A 277 -7.41 6.88 28.19
N ALA A 278 -6.46 6.65 27.28
CA ALA A 278 -5.02 6.69 27.51
C ALA A 278 -4.29 7.61 26.51
N SER A 279 -3.18 7.18 25.93
CA SER A 279 -2.42 7.91 24.90
C SER A 279 -1.80 6.97 23.89
N ASP A 280 -1.21 7.54 22.84
CA ASP A 280 -0.38 6.84 21.87
C ASP A 280 -1.17 5.80 21.05
N SER A 281 -0.72 4.55 20.94
CA SER A 281 -1.38 3.48 20.17
C SER A 281 -1.57 3.83 18.69
N ALA A 282 -0.59 4.52 18.11
CA ALA A 282 -0.61 5.04 16.74
C ALA A 282 -0.76 3.93 15.69
N ILE A 283 -1.43 4.23 14.57
CA ILE A 283 -1.49 3.35 13.39
C ILE A 283 -0.40 3.78 12.42
N TRP A 284 0.82 3.27 12.63
CA TRP A 284 2.00 3.65 11.85
C TRP A 284 2.05 2.98 10.47
N GLN A 285 2.07 1.68 10.46
CA GLN A 285 2.08 0.75 9.33
C GLN A 285 3.13 1.03 8.22
N GLY A 286 4.21 1.73 8.58
CA GLY A 286 5.31 2.02 7.66
C GLY A 286 4.85 2.73 6.38
N ASP A 287 5.08 2.13 5.23
CA ASP A 287 4.58 2.51 3.90
C ASP A 287 3.41 1.63 3.43
N ALA A 288 2.95 0.70 4.27
CA ALA A 288 1.73 -0.06 4.07
C ALA A 288 0.48 0.73 4.49
N GLY A 289 -0.63 0.05 4.67
CA GLY A 289 -1.88 0.65 5.13
C GLY A 289 -2.82 -0.39 5.73
N PRO A 290 -3.97 0.01 6.22
CA PRO A 290 -5.02 -0.90 6.61
C PRO A 290 -5.29 -1.92 5.51
N ALA A 291 -5.45 -3.19 5.89
CA ALA A 291 -5.86 -4.24 4.96
C ALA A 291 -7.37 -4.52 5.09
N ALA A 292 -7.98 -5.10 4.05
CA ALA A 292 -9.36 -5.53 4.13
C ALA A 292 -9.54 -6.93 3.51
N ASP A 293 -10.41 -7.73 4.15
CA ASP A 293 -10.82 -9.02 3.61
C ASP A 293 -12.00 -8.89 2.61
N LYS A 294 -12.37 -10.03 1.99
CA LYS A 294 -13.48 -10.09 1.02
C LYS A 294 -14.85 -9.69 1.61
N ASP A 295 -15.02 -9.83 2.92
CA ASP A 295 -16.26 -9.47 3.62
C ASP A 295 -16.30 -7.97 3.92
N GLY A 296 -15.17 -7.28 3.79
CA GLY A 296 -14.99 -5.87 4.04
C GLY A 296 -14.59 -5.56 5.47
N ASN A 297 -14.15 -6.55 6.26
CA ASN A 297 -13.55 -6.27 7.56
C ASN A 297 -12.18 -5.60 7.36
N VAL A 298 -11.92 -4.58 8.15
CA VAL A 298 -10.69 -3.79 8.09
C VAL A 298 -9.75 -4.24 9.21
N PHE A 299 -8.48 -4.44 8.85
CA PHE A 299 -7.43 -4.83 9.79
C PHE A 299 -6.39 -3.71 9.90
N VAL A 300 -6.09 -3.31 11.13
CA VAL A 300 -5.03 -2.35 11.45
C VAL A 300 -4.13 -2.89 12.54
N VAL A 301 -2.92 -2.36 12.62
CA VAL A 301 -1.96 -2.69 13.68
C VAL A 301 -1.55 -1.41 14.39
N THR A 302 -1.64 -1.41 15.71
CA THR A 302 -1.27 -0.27 16.56
C THR A 302 0.14 -0.44 17.11
N GLY A 303 0.79 0.69 17.36
CA GLY A 303 2.09 0.75 18.04
C GLY A 303 1.96 0.93 19.53
N ASN A 304 3.05 1.39 20.14
CA ASN A 304 3.16 1.64 21.57
C ASN A 304 1.96 2.42 22.12
N GLY A 305 1.60 2.13 23.33
CA GLY A 305 0.52 2.78 24.05
C GLY A 305 0.01 1.90 25.16
N GLU A 306 -0.88 2.43 25.96
CA GLU A 306 -1.50 1.65 27.02
C GLU A 306 -2.43 0.58 26.42
N PHE A 307 -2.48 -0.56 27.13
CA PHE A 307 -3.37 -1.66 26.78
C PHE A 307 -4.18 -2.08 28.00
N ASP A 308 -5.49 -1.91 27.91
CA ASP A 308 -6.41 -2.32 28.98
C ASP A 308 -7.65 -3.07 28.45
N ALA A 309 -7.69 -3.40 27.17
CA ALA A 309 -8.79 -4.11 26.54
C ALA A 309 -9.06 -5.50 27.17
N SER A 310 -8.06 -6.13 27.78
CA SER A 310 -8.25 -7.38 28.56
C SER A 310 -9.16 -7.19 29.78
N ALA A 311 -9.29 -5.97 30.28
CA ALA A 311 -10.23 -5.59 31.35
C ALA A 311 -11.56 -5.04 30.81
N ASN A 312 -11.91 -5.32 29.54
CA ASN A 312 -13.08 -4.80 28.82
C ASN A 312 -13.11 -3.27 28.73
N ARG A 313 -11.93 -2.65 28.60
CA ARG A 313 -11.75 -1.23 28.32
C ARG A 313 -11.39 -1.00 26.85
N ARG A 314 -10.92 0.19 26.48
CA ARG A 314 -10.92 0.64 25.10
C ARG A 314 -9.54 1.06 24.55
N ASP A 315 -8.46 0.80 25.30
CA ASP A 315 -7.11 1.17 24.88
C ASP A 315 -6.36 -0.04 24.35
N PHE A 316 -5.82 0.09 23.11
CA PHE A 316 -5.30 -1.00 22.30
C PHE A 316 -3.87 -0.72 21.82
N GLY A 317 -2.94 -0.48 22.76
CA GLY A 317 -1.51 -0.42 22.46
C GLY A 317 -1.00 -1.77 21.93
N ASP A 318 -0.10 -1.75 20.94
CA ASP A 318 0.56 -2.92 20.34
C ASP A 318 -0.40 -4.06 19.98
N SER A 319 -1.45 -3.76 19.25
CA SER A 319 -2.51 -4.71 18.95
C SER A 319 -2.80 -4.81 17.44
N VAL A 320 -3.20 -5.99 16.98
CA VAL A 320 -3.86 -6.19 15.69
C VAL A 320 -5.36 -6.11 15.93
N LEU A 321 -6.05 -5.23 15.23
CA LEU A 321 -7.47 -4.99 15.38
C LEU A 321 -8.22 -5.43 14.12
N LYS A 322 -9.34 -6.14 14.29
CA LYS A 322 -10.32 -6.47 13.25
C LYS A 322 -11.56 -5.64 13.48
N LEU A 323 -11.90 -4.76 12.51
CA LEU A 323 -13.04 -3.87 12.60
C LEU A 323 -14.07 -4.19 11.50
N SER A 324 -15.35 -4.10 11.86
CA SER A 324 -16.44 -4.20 10.88
C SER A 324 -16.60 -2.88 10.14
N SER A 325 -16.78 -2.97 8.81
CA SER A 325 -17.23 -1.86 7.98
C SER A 325 -18.75 -1.85 7.76
N LYS A 326 -19.47 -2.77 8.40
CA LYS A 326 -20.92 -2.91 8.27
C LYS A 326 -21.66 -2.01 9.27
N GLY A 327 -22.78 -1.42 8.85
CA GLY A 327 -23.57 -0.55 9.72
C GLY A 327 -23.13 0.91 9.67
N GLN A 328 -23.40 1.64 10.75
CA GLN A 328 -23.15 3.10 10.84
C GLN A 328 -21.82 3.45 11.53
N GLY A 329 -20.93 2.50 11.76
CA GLY A 329 -19.70 2.75 12.50
C GLY A 329 -18.60 1.72 12.22
N LEU A 330 -17.42 2.01 12.73
CA LEU A 330 -16.32 1.07 12.86
C LEU A 330 -16.48 0.34 14.19
N GLU A 331 -16.94 -0.91 14.15
CA GLU A 331 -17.10 -1.74 15.34
C GLU A 331 -15.92 -2.70 15.46
N LEU A 332 -15.29 -2.75 16.64
CA LEU A 332 -14.26 -3.73 16.93
C LEU A 332 -14.90 -5.12 17.04
N LEU A 333 -14.49 -6.03 16.18
CA LEU A 333 -14.96 -7.42 16.16
C LEU A 333 -14.07 -8.34 16.98
N ASP A 334 -12.75 -8.15 16.88
CA ASP A 334 -11.76 -8.98 17.56
C ASP A 334 -10.40 -8.27 17.58
N TYR A 335 -9.46 -8.76 18.42
CA TYR A 335 -8.10 -8.24 18.48
C TYR A 335 -7.10 -9.34 18.87
N PHE A 336 -5.83 -9.08 18.57
CA PHE A 336 -4.66 -9.83 19.08
C PHE A 336 -3.72 -8.84 19.75
N THR A 337 -3.21 -9.17 20.92
CA THR A 337 -2.17 -8.39 21.59
C THR A 337 -1.10 -9.34 22.12
N PRO A 338 0.20 -9.12 21.84
CA PRO A 338 1.28 -9.96 22.33
C PRO A 338 1.33 -10.01 23.85
N PHE A 339 1.72 -11.16 24.42
CA PHE A 339 1.83 -11.35 25.87
C PHE A 339 2.76 -10.34 26.53
N ASN A 340 3.80 -9.90 25.83
CA ASN A 340 4.82 -8.96 26.31
C ASN A 340 4.51 -7.49 25.98
N GLN A 341 3.25 -7.13 25.74
CA GLN A 341 2.82 -5.79 25.33
C GLN A 341 3.39 -4.69 26.23
N ALA A 342 3.35 -4.86 27.54
CA ALA A 342 3.92 -3.88 28.48
C ALA A 342 5.42 -3.61 28.25
N GLN A 343 6.19 -4.65 27.84
CA GLN A 343 7.61 -4.49 27.50
C GLN A 343 7.80 -3.84 26.13
N LEU A 344 6.91 -4.11 25.17
CA LEU A 344 6.93 -3.46 23.85
C LEU A 344 6.73 -1.96 24.03
N ASN A 345 5.72 -1.56 24.79
CA ASN A 345 5.42 -0.17 25.12
C ASN A 345 6.60 0.52 25.84
N GLU A 346 7.15 -0.10 26.88
CA GLU A 346 8.29 0.45 27.65
C GLU A 346 9.53 0.70 26.79
N ARG A 347 9.77 -0.13 25.76
CA ARG A 347 10.99 -0.11 24.96
C ARG A 347 10.84 0.54 23.59
N ASP A 348 9.73 1.15 23.33
CA ASP A 348 9.42 1.70 22.00
C ASP A 348 9.55 0.63 20.89
N ASN A 349 9.01 -0.55 21.14
CA ASN A 349 9.05 -1.69 20.21
C ASN A 349 7.72 -1.90 19.50
N ASP A 350 7.18 -0.84 18.87
CA ASP A 350 5.88 -0.89 18.18
C ASP A 350 5.63 -2.18 17.41
N LEU A 351 4.54 -2.89 17.74
CA LEU A 351 4.01 -3.94 16.89
C LEU A 351 3.54 -3.36 15.54
N GLY A 352 2.93 -2.18 15.58
CA GLY A 352 2.35 -1.49 14.43
C GLY A 352 3.34 -0.76 13.52
N SER A 353 4.65 -0.92 13.70
CA SER A 353 5.65 -0.32 12.80
C SER A 353 5.58 -0.89 11.38
N SER A 354 5.09 -2.10 11.20
CA SER A 354 4.78 -2.76 9.93
C SER A 354 3.26 -2.89 9.73
N GLY A 355 2.81 -3.09 8.48
CA GLY A 355 1.40 -3.29 8.16
C GLY A 355 0.97 -4.77 8.12
N PRO A 356 -0.33 -5.05 8.18
CA PRO A 356 -0.87 -6.38 8.04
C PRO A 356 -0.88 -6.81 6.57
N VAL A 357 -0.60 -8.09 6.31
CA VAL A 357 -0.77 -8.75 5.01
C VAL A 357 -1.72 -9.92 5.18
N LEU A 358 -2.81 -9.94 4.42
CA LEU A 358 -3.77 -11.04 4.45
C LEU A 358 -3.36 -12.10 3.43
N LEU A 359 -3.13 -13.32 3.89
CA LEU A 359 -2.78 -14.42 3.01
C LEU A 359 -4.03 -14.96 2.29
N ALA A 360 -3.84 -15.57 1.11
CA ALA A 360 -4.88 -16.38 0.49
C ALA A 360 -5.28 -17.54 1.39
N ASP A 361 -6.46 -18.09 1.16
CA ASP A 361 -6.99 -19.19 1.97
C ASP A 361 -6.02 -20.37 1.99
N GLN A 362 -5.76 -20.89 3.19
CA GLN A 362 -4.83 -21.98 3.45
C GLN A 362 -5.58 -23.29 3.76
N PRO A 363 -5.04 -24.46 3.38
CA PRO A 363 -5.59 -25.72 3.84
C PRO A 363 -5.28 -25.93 5.34
N GLY A 364 -6.18 -26.57 6.07
CA GLY A 364 -5.97 -26.94 7.47
C GLY A 364 -6.90 -26.24 8.46
N ALA A 365 -6.47 -26.17 9.72
CA ALA A 365 -7.29 -25.68 10.82
C ALA A 365 -7.48 -24.13 10.80
N HIS A 366 -6.56 -23.40 10.18
CA HIS A 366 -6.55 -21.94 10.13
C HIS A 366 -6.53 -21.47 8.66
N PRO A 367 -7.70 -21.48 7.98
CA PRO A 367 -7.76 -21.16 6.54
C PRO A 367 -7.47 -19.70 6.24
N HIS A 368 -7.79 -18.79 7.14
CA HIS A 368 -7.69 -17.35 6.91
C HIS A 368 -6.62 -16.74 7.80
N LEU A 369 -5.45 -16.48 7.22
CA LEU A 369 -4.30 -15.98 7.96
C LEU A 369 -3.97 -14.51 7.65
N LEU A 370 -3.44 -13.84 8.66
CA LEU A 370 -2.80 -12.53 8.60
C LEU A 370 -1.36 -12.68 9.08
N VAL A 371 -0.42 -11.99 8.41
CA VAL A 371 0.95 -11.86 8.89
C VAL A 371 1.28 -10.39 9.13
N THR A 372 2.00 -10.11 10.22
CA THR A 372 2.55 -8.78 10.54
C THR A 372 3.86 -8.94 11.32
N ALA A 373 4.62 -7.87 11.45
CA ALA A 373 5.84 -7.86 12.27
C ALA A 373 6.04 -6.48 12.90
N GLY A 374 6.76 -6.41 14.02
CA GLY A 374 7.02 -5.17 14.74
C GLY A 374 8.49 -4.84 14.93
N LYS A 375 8.79 -3.74 15.61
CA LYS A 375 10.16 -3.31 15.95
C LYS A 375 10.94 -4.35 16.77
N GLU A 376 10.26 -5.27 17.46
CA GLU A 376 10.90 -6.41 18.13
C GLU A 376 11.57 -7.38 17.13
N GLY A 377 11.20 -7.31 15.84
CA GLY A 377 11.73 -8.19 14.78
C GLY A 377 11.09 -9.57 14.73
N LYS A 378 9.97 -9.74 15.42
CA LYS A 378 9.16 -10.95 15.44
C LYS A 378 8.04 -10.87 14.39
N ILE A 379 7.89 -11.90 13.58
CA ILE A 379 6.75 -12.11 12.69
C ILE A 379 5.68 -12.87 13.46
N TYR A 380 4.45 -12.39 13.37
CA TYR A 380 3.25 -13.03 13.90
C TYR A 380 2.41 -13.55 12.73
N VAL A 381 2.01 -14.83 12.80
CA VAL A 381 1.01 -15.46 11.94
C VAL A 381 -0.25 -15.63 12.78
N ILE A 382 -1.33 -14.99 12.38
CA ILE A 382 -2.54 -14.85 13.20
C ILE A 382 -3.74 -15.36 12.39
N ASP A 383 -4.62 -16.13 13.05
CA ASP A 383 -5.90 -16.55 12.49
C ASP A 383 -6.88 -15.36 12.46
N ARG A 384 -7.34 -14.95 11.25
CA ARG A 384 -8.28 -13.82 11.06
C ARG A 384 -9.70 -14.13 11.54
N ASP A 385 -10.05 -15.39 11.70
CA ASP A 385 -11.37 -15.78 12.19
C ASP A 385 -11.44 -15.68 13.72
N HIS A 386 -10.27 -15.93 14.38
CA HIS A 386 -10.12 -15.89 15.83
C HIS A 386 -8.76 -15.29 16.18
N LEU A 387 -8.69 -13.97 16.34
CA LEU A 387 -7.42 -13.30 16.64
C LEU A 387 -6.81 -13.71 17.98
N GLY A 388 -7.63 -14.17 18.93
CA GLY A 388 -7.16 -14.80 20.16
C GLY A 388 -7.02 -13.86 21.35
N LYS A 389 -7.23 -12.57 21.17
CA LYS A 389 -7.19 -11.50 22.18
C LYS A 389 -5.81 -11.39 22.85
N TYR A 390 -5.77 -11.25 24.18
CA TYR A 390 -4.56 -11.16 24.99
C TYR A 390 -4.46 -12.35 25.93
N GLN A 391 -3.28 -12.95 26.01
CA GLN A 391 -2.95 -13.99 26.98
C GLN A 391 -1.68 -13.57 27.75
N PRO A 392 -1.66 -13.62 29.10
CA PRO A 392 -0.60 -12.99 29.89
C PRO A 392 0.72 -13.76 29.93
N ASN A 393 0.76 -15.02 29.48
CA ASN A 393 1.92 -15.88 29.71
C ASN A 393 2.77 -16.12 28.46
N ASP A 394 2.14 -16.19 27.30
CA ASP A 394 2.80 -16.48 26.02
C ASP A 394 1.91 -16.06 24.83
N ASP A 395 2.44 -16.22 23.61
CA ASP A 395 1.72 -15.97 22.36
C ASP A 395 1.14 -17.28 21.76
N ALA A 396 0.77 -18.28 22.54
CA ALA A 396 0.22 -19.55 22.04
C ALA A 396 -1.12 -19.39 21.31
N HIS A 397 -1.77 -18.25 21.41
CA HIS A 397 -2.96 -17.87 20.65
C HIS A 397 -2.65 -17.36 19.22
N ALA A 398 -1.40 -17.04 18.91
CA ALA A 398 -0.96 -16.89 17.52
C ALA A 398 -0.73 -18.26 16.89
N VAL A 399 -1.01 -18.42 15.59
CA VAL A 399 -0.73 -19.67 14.86
C VAL A 399 0.78 -19.95 14.86
N GLN A 400 1.59 -18.89 14.75
CA GLN A 400 3.04 -18.98 14.80
C GLN A 400 3.67 -17.63 15.14
N THR A 401 4.81 -17.68 15.83
CA THR A 401 5.71 -16.53 16.01
C THR A 401 7.12 -16.90 15.54
N ILE A 402 7.82 -15.97 14.86
CA ILE A 402 9.17 -16.20 14.33
C ILE A 402 10.03 -14.98 14.61
N SER A 403 11.15 -15.15 15.32
CA SER A 403 12.18 -14.10 15.41
C SER A 403 12.97 -14.05 14.09
N ALA A 404 12.74 -13.04 13.28
CA ALA A 404 13.23 -12.98 11.91
C ALA A 404 14.25 -11.85 11.64
N SER A 405 14.25 -10.79 12.45
CA SER A 405 15.10 -9.63 12.26
C SER A 405 15.42 -8.90 13.58
N ARG A 406 16.08 -7.75 13.50
CA ARG A 406 16.26 -6.82 14.62
C ARG A 406 15.14 -5.79 14.72
N GLY A 407 14.24 -5.77 13.76
CA GLY A 407 13.10 -4.89 13.70
C GLY A 407 12.43 -4.96 12.33
N ALA A 408 11.15 -4.66 12.27
CA ALA A 408 10.39 -4.52 11.04
C ALA A 408 9.76 -3.12 11.02
N PHE A 409 9.90 -2.42 9.90
CA PHE A 409 9.36 -1.08 9.70
C PHE A 409 8.58 -0.97 8.39
N GLY A 410 8.80 -1.88 7.45
CA GLY A 410 8.07 -2.03 6.22
C GLY A 410 7.21 -3.27 6.22
N ALA A 411 6.27 -3.37 5.29
CA ALA A 411 5.41 -4.54 5.15
C ALA A 411 6.12 -5.71 4.47
N MET A 412 5.49 -6.87 4.54
CA MET A 412 5.87 -8.07 3.80
C MET A 412 5.16 -8.12 2.45
N ALA A 413 5.66 -8.95 1.52
CA ALA A 413 4.93 -9.31 0.31
C ALA A 413 4.52 -10.78 0.36
N TYR A 414 3.36 -11.10 -0.22
CA TYR A 414 2.87 -12.47 -0.34
C TYR A 414 2.54 -12.81 -1.78
N TRP A 415 3.17 -13.86 -2.30
CA TRP A 415 2.90 -14.35 -3.64
C TRP A 415 3.17 -15.85 -3.73
N ASN A 416 2.27 -16.58 -4.38
CA ASN A 416 2.42 -18.00 -4.71
C ASN A 416 2.90 -18.85 -3.52
N GLN A 417 2.19 -18.77 -2.39
CA GLN A 417 2.49 -19.47 -1.13
C GLN A 417 3.88 -19.15 -0.55
N ASN A 418 4.38 -17.95 -0.81
CA ASN A 418 5.61 -17.46 -0.18
C ASN A 418 5.38 -16.07 0.41
N VAL A 419 5.95 -15.84 1.60
CA VAL A 419 6.03 -14.53 2.26
C VAL A 419 7.46 -14.04 2.15
N PHE A 420 7.63 -12.85 1.56
CA PHE A 420 8.93 -12.19 1.39
C PHE A 420 9.07 -11.08 2.43
N PHE A 421 10.16 -11.12 3.19
CA PHE A 421 10.42 -10.20 4.29
C PHE A 421 11.85 -9.64 4.23
N ALA A 422 11.99 -8.33 4.35
CA ALA A 422 13.28 -7.63 4.42
C ALA A 422 13.32 -6.71 5.64
N GLY A 423 13.45 -7.31 6.83
CA GLY A 423 13.53 -6.56 8.09
C GLY A 423 14.87 -5.82 8.27
N SER A 424 14.92 -5.02 9.32
CA SER A 424 16.11 -4.27 9.74
C SER A 424 17.30 -5.19 9.99
N GLU A 425 18.46 -4.81 9.49
CA GLU A 425 19.74 -5.52 9.64
C GLU A 425 19.74 -6.97 9.10
N THR A 426 18.76 -7.33 8.25
CA THR A 426 18.68 -8.67 7.65
C THR A 426 18.84 -8.66 6.14
N ARG A 427 18.87 -9.84 5.56
CA ARG A 427 18.74 -10.09 4.13
C ARG A 427 17.27 -10.25 3.77
N LEU A 428 16.92 -10.13 2.49
CA LEU A 428 15.61 -10.58 2.01
C LEU A 428 15.44 -12.06 2.34
N GLN A 429 14.36 -12.40 3.01
CA GLN A 429 14.00 -13.76 3.42
C GLN A 429 12.76 -14.21 2.64
N ASP A 430 12.76 -15.45 2.19
CA ASP A 430 11.64 -16.15 1.55
C ASP A 430 11.15 -17.24 2.50
N PHE A 431 9.91 -17.11 2.98
CA PHE A 431 9.24 -18.09 3.82
C PHE A 431 8.16 -18.79 3.00
N ALA A 432 8.30 -20.11 2.78
CA ALA A 432 7.22 -20.92 2.24
C ALA A 432 6.06 -21.02 3.24
N VAL A 433 4.83 -20.91 2.77
CA VAL A 433 3.62 -21.15 3.57
C VAL A 433 3.20 -22.59 3.41
N GLU A 434 3.42 -23.41 4.43
CA GLU A 434 3.10 -24.84 4.44
C GLU A 434 2.07 -25.14 5.54
N HIS A 435 0.86 -25.49 5.16
CA HIS A 435 -0.25 -25.75 6.11
C HIS A 435 -0.49 -24.61 7.12
N GLY A 436 -0.38 -23.35 6.64
CA GLY A 436 -0.57 -22.17 7.46
C GLY A 436 0.65 -21.74 8.29
N LEU A 437 1.76 -22.46 8.21
CA LEU A 437 3.02 -22.13 8.89
C LEU A 437 4.05 -21.56 7.92
N LEU A 438 4.81 -20.59 8.37
CA LEU A 438 5.94 -20.01 7.65
C LEU A 438 7.20 -20.82 7.92
N LYS A 439 7.89 -21.24 6.87
CA LYS A 439 9.15 -21.96 6.93
C LYS A 439 10.19 -21.27 6.07
N LEU A 440 11.30 -20.84 6.66
CA LEU A 440 12.39 -20.19 5.92
C LEU A 440 12.92 -21.14 4.84
N LYS A 441 12.82 -20.72 3.58
CA LYS A 441 13.22 -21.47 2.40
C LYS A 441 14.55 -20.99 1.84
N ALA A 442 14.72 -19.66 1.75
CA ALA A 442 15.92 -19.04 1.19
C ALA A 442 16.14 -17.63 1.76
N SER A 443 17.37 -17.15 1.61
CA SER A 443 17.73 -15.76 1.92
C SER A 443 18.57 -15.17 0.79
N GLY A 444 18.37 -13.89 0.51
CA GLY A 444 19.15 -13.12 -0.43
C GLY A 444 20.60 -12.90 0.01
N ASN A 445 21.41 -12.27 -0.82
CA ASN A 445 22.82 -11.99 -0.53
C ASN A 445 23.06 -10.63 0.09
N SER A 446 22.28 -9.61 -0.30
CA SER A 446 22.43 -8.24 0.17
C SER A 446 21.69 -8.00 1.49
N ARG A 447 22.28 -7.22 2.40
CA ARG A 447 21.67 -6.83 3.67
C ARG A 447 20.93 -5.50 3.52
N PHE A 448 19.73 -5.46 4.05
CA PHE A 448 18.94 -4.25 4.20
C PHE A 448 19.22 -3.66 5.59
N LEU A 449 19.83 -2.48 5.61
CA LEU A 449 20.22 -1.80 6.84
C LEU A 449 19.15 -0.77 7.23
N ASP A 450 19.29 -0.18 8.42
CA ASP A 450 18.37 0.80 8.98
C ASP A 450 16.94 0.20 9.10
N SER A 451 15.97 0.72 8.39
CA SER A 451 14.56 0.28 8.47
C SER A 451 14.20 -0.95 7.64
N GLY A 452 15.18 -1.59 7.00
CA GLY A 452 14.87 -2.69 6.08
C GLY A 452 14.32 -2.19 4.74
N ALA A 453 13.37 -2.93 4.16
CA ALA A 453 12.65 -2.55 2.95
C ALA A 453 11.25 -3.19 2.92
N THR A 454 10.32 -2.59 2.16
CA THR A 454 9.07 -3.24 1.79
C THR A 454 9.24 -3.89 0.42
N PRO A 455 9.31 -5.24 0.35
CA PRO A 455 9.40 -5.93 -0.92
C PRO A 455 8.06 -5.89 -1.65
N VAL A 456 8.13 -5.93 -2.99
CA VAL A 456 6.98 -6.16 -3.87
C VAL A 456 7.31 -7.24 -4.88
N VAL A 457 6.29 -7.93 -5.41
CA VAL A 457 6.47 -9.00 -6.39
C VAL A 457 5.79 -8.64 -7.69
N SER A 458 6.49 -8.83 -8.81
CA SER A 458 5.91 -8.83 -10.14
C SER A 458 5.98 -10.23 -10.73
N ALA A 459 4.90 -10.70 -11.38
CA ALA A 459 4.84 -12.06 -11.91
C ALA A 459 3.81 -12.20 -13.04
N ASN A 460 3.92 -13.24 -13.84
CA ASN A 460 2.92 -13.69 -14.79
C ASN A 460 2.12 -14.86 -14.18
N GLY A 461 1.07 -14.54 -13.45
CA GLY A 461 0.33 -15.50 -12.62
C GLY A 461 1.23 -16.06 -11.52
N VAL A 462 1.52 -17.36 -11.59
CA VAL A 462 2.40 -18.08 -10.67
C VAL A 462 3.80 -18.33 -11.25
N LYS A 463 4.15 -17.67 -12.36
CA LYS A 463 5.41 -17.85 -13.09
C LYS A 463 6.19 -16.53 -13.17
N ASP A 464 7.47 -16.66 -13.44
CA ASP A 464 8.36 -15.53 -13.76
C ASP A 464 8.39 -14.46 -12.66
N GLY A 465 8.21 -14.87 -11.39
CA GLY A 465 8.18 -13.98 -10.25
C GLY A 465 9.54 -13.30 -10.00
N ILE A 466 9.50 -11.98 -9.77
CA ILE A 466 10.64 -11.19 -9.34
C ILE A 466 10.27 -10.44 -8.08
N VAL A 467 11.08 -10.57 -7.04
CA VAL A 467 10.96 -9.75 -5.81
C VAL A 467 11.80 -8.51 -5.96
N TRP A 468 11.17 -7.37 -5.85
CA TRP A 468 11.80 -6.05 -5.89
C TRP A 468 11.85 -5.45 -4.50
N ALA A 469 12.96 -4.79 -4.16
CA ALA A 469 13.12 -4.08 -2.90
C ALA A 469 14.01 -2.85 -3.09
N ALA A 470 13.70 -1.77 -2.38
CA ALA A 470 14.52 -0.57 -2.37
C ALA A 470 15.22 -0.42 -1.03
N SER A 471 16.55 -0.35 -1.03
CA SER A 471 17.31 -0.05 0.19
C SER A 471 17.42 1.45 0.37
N SER A 472 17.08 1.92 1.57
CA SER A 472 17.18 3.33 1.98
C SER A 472 18.34 3.60 2.93
N LYS A 473 19.38 2.78 2.90
CA LYS A 473 20.56 2.97 3.75
C LYS A 473 21.07 4.41 3.69
N ASN A 474 21.26 5.03 4.86
CA ASN A 474 21.77 6.40 5.00
C ASN A 474 20.86 7.47 4.33
N TRP A 475 19.57 7.25 4.29
CA TRP A 475 18.55 8.16 3.73
C TRP A 475 18.61 9.58 4.33
N ASN A 476 19.07 9.74 5.58
CA ASN A 476 19.16 11.01 6.30
C ASN A 476 20.54 11.67 6.27
N GLU A 477 21.55 11.03 5.66
CA GLU A 477 22.90 11.60 5.55
C GLU A 477 22.95 12.71 4.49
N PRO A 478 23.41 13.93 4.82
CA PRO A 478 23.66 14.97 3.81
C PRO A 478 24.84 14.62 2.89
N PRO A 479 24.76 14.90 1.58
CA PRO A 479 23.68 15.51 0.79
C PRO A 479 22.51 14.58 0.42
N GLY A 480 22.41 13.43 0.99
CA GLY A 480 21.53 12.34 0.63
C GLY A 480 22.29 11.27 -0.16
N ARG A 481 22.06 10.00 0.16
CA ARG A 481 22.65 8.88 -0.58
C ARG A 481 21.62 8.29 -1.53
N PRO A 482 22.04 7.74 -2.67
CA PRO A 482 21.11 7.13 -3.61
C PRO A 482 20.41 5.92 -2.97
N ALA A 483 19.15 5.74 -3.33
CA ALA A 483 18.49 4.47 -3.09
C ALA A 483 19.15 3.37 -3.94
N ILE A 484 19.03 2.13 -3.52
CA ILE A 484 19.49 0.98 -4.31
C ILE A 484 18.27 0.11 -4.61
N LEU A 485 17.90 0.02 -5.88
CA LEU A 485 16.86 -0.90 -6.34
C LEU A 485 17.47 -2.29 -6.54
N TYR A 486 16.88 -3.30 -5.89
CA TYR A 486 17.24 -4.70 -6.03
C TYR A 486 16.14 -5.49 -6.71
N ALA A 487 16.52 -6.52 -7.47
CA ALA A 487 15.64 -7.52 -8.05
C ALA A 487 16.18 -8.92 -7.76
N TYR A 488 15.31 -9.81 -7.24
CA TYR A 488 15.65 -11.19 -6.93
C TYR A 488 14.69 -12.14 -7.63
N ASP A 489 15.17 -13.34 -7.98
CA ASP A 489 14.31 -14.40 -8.48
C ASP A 489 13.38 -14.89 -7.35
N ALA A 490 12.06 -14.72 -7.52
CA ALA A 490 11.09 -15.12 -6.50
C ALA A 490 11.02 -16.65 -6.29
N ALA A 491 11.48 -17.46 -7.25
CA ALA A 491 11.59 -18.90 -7.07
C ALA A 491 12.73 -19.28 -6.12
N ASN A 492 13.79 -18.46 -6.07
CA ASN A 492 14.94 -18.61 -5.17
C ASN A 492 15.63 -17.26 -4.97
N VAL A 493 15.30 -16.58 -3.87
CA VAL A 493 15.84 -15.24 -3.56
C VAL A 493 17.35 -15.20 -3.28
N SER A 494 18.05 -16.35 -3.20
CA SER A 494 19.52 -16.36 -3.19
C SER A 494 20.11 -15.91 -4.52
N ARG A 495 19.31 -15.90 -5.59
CA ARG A 495 19.67 -15.40 -6.91
C ARG A 495 19.25 -13.95 -7.05
N GLU A 496 20.18 -13.03 -6.80
CA GLU A 496 20.04 -11.63 -7.18
C GLU A 496 20.15 -11.51 -8.70
N LEU A 497 19.15 -10.93 -9.34
CA LEU A 497 19.08 -10.73 -10.79
C LEU A 497 19.74 -9.42 -11.20
N TYR A 498 19.51 -8.38 -10.38
CA TYR A 498 19.95 -7.03 -10.67
C TYR A 498 20.00 -6.18 -9.39
N ASN A 499 20.93 -5.23 -9.35
CA ASN A 499 20.83 -4.05 -8.50
C ASN A 499 21.36 -2.81 -9.23
N SER A 500 20.86 -1.62 -8.84
CA SER A 500 21.16 -0.37 -9.53
C SER A 500 22.61 0.12 -9.37
N GLU A 501 23.41 -0.49 -8.47
CA GLU A 501 24.83 -0.17 -8.30
C GLU A 501 25.76 -0.99 -9.22
N GLN A 502 25.26 -2.08 -9.86
CA GLN A 502 26.04 -2.88 -10.81
C GLN A 502 26.53 -2.06 -12.03
N ASN A 503 25.75 -1.03 -12.41
CA ASN A 503 26.14 -0.03 -13.40
C ASN A 503 25.71 1.36 -12.92
N SER A 504 26.31 1.84 -11.84
CA SER A 504 25.90 3.07 -11.17
C SER A 504 26.00 4.34 -12.04
N GLN A 505 26.82 4.33 -13.09
CA GLN A 505 26.89 5.45 -14.03
C GLN A 505 25.58 5.62 -14.82
N ARG A 506 24.91 4.53 -15.18
CA ARG A 506 23.64 4.52 -15.92
C ARG A 506 22.44 4.47 -14.96
N ASP A 507 22.52 3.62 -13.93
CA ASP A 507 21.35 3.11 -13.19
C ASP A 507 21.17 3.69 -11.80
N ARG A 508 22.07 4.59 -11.35
CA ARG A 508 21.97 5.17 -10.02
C ARG A 508 20.64 5.85 -9.80
N ALA A 509 19.96 5.47 -8.72
CA ALA A 509 18.73 6.11 -8.28
C ALA A 509 18.97 7.51 -7.71
N GLY A 510 17.90 8.27 -7.54
CA GLY A 510 17.88 9.50 -6.75
C GLY A 510 18.17 9.27 -5.27
N SER A 511 18.21 10.36 -4.50
CA SER A 511 18.46 10.29 -3.07
C SER A 511 17.37 9.49 -2.36
N ALA A 512 17.79 8.54 -1.53
CA ALA A 512 16.89 7.63 -0.83
C ALA A 512 15.91 8.35 0.10
N LEU A 513 14.71 7.79 0.17
CA LEU A 513 13.72 8.08 1.17
C LEU A 513 13.50 6.86 2.06
N ARG A 514 13.25 7.07 3.34
CA ARG A 514 12.85 6.01 4.25
C ARG A 514 11.47 5.52 3.83
N PHE A 515 11.29 4.20 3.71
CA PHE A 515 10.01 3.55 3.37
C PHE A 515 9.50 3.76 1.92
N ALA A 516 10.34 4.17 0.97
CA ALA A 516 9.94 4.21 -0.43
C ALA A 516 9.73 2.78 -0.98
N MET A 517 8.52 2.48 -1.41
CA MET A 517 8.14 1.19 -1.99
C MET A 517 8.11 1.29 -3.52
N PRO A 518 8.77 0.39 -4.26
CA PRO A 518 8.71 0.43 -5.71
C PRO A 518 7.33 0.02 -6.24
N LEU A 519 6.91 0.64 -7.35
CA LEU A 519 5.76 0.18 -8.14
C LEU A 519 6.27 -0.55 -9.38
N VAL A 520 5.71 -1.72 -9.69
CA VAL A 520 6.00 -2.45 -10.93
C VAL A 520 4.72 -2.60 -11.74
N ALA A 521 4.72 -2.06 -12.95
CA ALA A 521 3.59 -2.13 -13.86
C ALA A 521 4.05 -1.99 -15.33
N ASN A 522 3.49 -2.81 -16.21
CA ASN A 522 3.67 -2.72 -17.67
C ASN A 522 5.14 -2.63 -18.12
N GLY A 523 5.99 -3.51 -17.59
CA GLY A 523 7.41 -3.56 -17.95
C GLY A 523 8.26 -2.42 -17.39
N ARG A 524 7.76 -1.67 -16.41
CA ARG A 524 8.45 -0.57 -15.74
C ARG A 524 8.50 -0.80 -14.23
N VAL A 525 9.57 -0.28 -13.61
CA VAL A 525 9.69 -0.15 -12.16
C VAL A 525 9.86 1.33 -11.85
N TYR A 526 8.96 1.87 -11.03
CA TYR A 526 8.95 3.27 -10.60
C TYR A 526 9.38 3.33 -9.14
N LEU A 527 10.40 4.12 -8.86
CA LEU A 527 10.95 4.29 -7.51
C LEU A 527 10.90 5.77 -7.11
N GLY A 528 10.13 6.07 -6.06
CA GLY A 528 10.10 7.40 -5.44
C GLY A 528 11.44 7.74 -4.78
N ALA A 529 11.88 8.97 -4.95
CA ALA A 529 13.10 9.52 -4.39
C ALA A 529 12.89 11.00 -4.01
N LYS A 530 13.92 11.66 -3.49
CA LYS A 530 13.85 13.10 -3.17
C LYS A 530 13.72 13.92 -4.44
N GLY A 531 12.57 14.58 -4.61
CA GLY A 531 12.27 15.47 -5.73
C GLY A 531 12.15 14.77 -7.10
N GLU A 532 12.01 13.44 -7.13
CA GLU A 532 11.93 12.71 -8.40
C GLU A 532 11.32 11.32 -8.26
N VAL A 533 10.89 10.75 -9.40
CA VAL A 533 10.61 9.33 -9.57
C VAL A 533 11.56 8.78 -10.62
N ASP A 534 12.32 7.76 -10.27
CA ASP A 534 13.20 7.04 -11.19
C ASP A 534 12.45 5.90 -11.86
N VAL A 535 12.59 5.81 -13.18
CA VAL A 535 11.90 4.79 -13.98
C VAL A 535 12.91 3.83 -14.60
N TYR A 536 12.76 2.55 -14.25
CA TYR A 536 13.58 1.45 -14.77
C TYR A 536 12.75 0.57 -15.70
N GLY A 537 13.43 -0.15 -16.59
CA GLY A 537 12.80 -1.08 -17.52
C GLY A 537 13.81 -1.71 -18.48
N LEU A 538 13.30 -2.45 -19.47
CA LEU A 538 14.17 -3.05 -20.47
C LEU A 538 14.81 -1.98 -21.34
N LEU A 539 16.13 -2.10 -21.51
CA LEU A 539 16.91 -1.23 -22.36
C LEU A 539 16.61 -1.53 -23.83
N ARG A 540 16.55 -0.51 -24.67
CA ARG A 540 16.44 -0.70 -26.11
C ARG A 540 17.72 -1.39 -26.61
N THR A 541 17.60 -2.51 -27.28
CA THR A 541 18.70 -3.10 -28.06
C THR A 541 19.07 -2.10 -29.16
N ARG A 542 20.35 -1.68 -29.15
CA ARG A 542 20.90 -0.84 -30.23
C ARG A 542 21.02 -1.64 -31.52
#